data_fbf0b30aabe9e2d03802461d45a8acfa
#
_entry.id   fbf0b30aabe9e2d03802461d45a8acfa
#
_cell.length_a   1.000
_cell.length_b   1.000
_cell.length_c   1.000
_cell.angle_alpha   90.00
_cell.angle_beta   90.00
_cell.angle_gamma   90.00
#
_symmetry.space_group_name_H-M   'P 1'
#
loop_
_entity.id
_entity.type
_entity.pdbx_description
1 polymer ?
#
loop_
_entity_poly.entity_id
_entity_poly.type
_entity_poly.pdbx_seq_one_letter_code
_entity_poly.pdbx_strand_id
1 'polypeptide(L)'
;MARGIGSKPAPTTPAELDLALDRLDAAAPRLAAMPPLERASLLRAVGRRFHELAPRFVALDAAAKGIDALSPRAGEPALEGPVIILRFVSELAATFEGSRRLGPARVREEHGRTVVDALPLDAYDSVVFRGYRGEVWLDRVVAPDAVTTDPRALAAREGELALVLGAGNVASIGVVDALGQCFIEGRACVLKLSPVNDYQGPLLELAFAPLIKAGYLALAYGGADVGAYLAAHPAIDAIHITGAYETHEAIVWGADAEQRRANKARGEPICRKPVTSELGNVSPVVVVPGAWTDSEIEHAAQSIAGSFAFNAGFNCNATKLVVTPRGTPLRERLLARLAEVLAGIPVREAYYPGAAAKYDLFTTTGGHVQKLGASAHPARGAELSSEPPWALVTGFESSMQPACFEHEPFCAVLSEVSLASGDPLEFIGAVAPFLNERVWGTLNTMLLVPAAVERDPVLASALDGTIRELRYGSVGVNVWPAVAYGLGTLPWGGHPSGTLANVQSGLGVGHNALLFEHFEKSVLRAPLVQTRPKPFWYPGHRTLDRLATRLVDFQAAPGPLALARVAFEAVRA
;
A
#
# COMPACT_ATOMS: atom_id res chain seq x y z
N MET A 1 -7.99 13.75 -30.53
CA MET A 1 -8.58 14.92 -29.85
C MET A 1 -8.30 14.73 -28.37
N ALA A 2 -7.68 15.69 -27.69
CA ALA A 2 -7.46 15.62 -26.25
C ALA A 2 -8.83 15.69 -25.56
N ARG A 3 -9.21 14.62 -24.84
CA ARG A 3 -10.41 14.62 -23.97
C ARG A 3 -10.23 15.72 -22.92
N GLY A 4 -11.30 16.45 -22.59
CA GLY A 4 -11.25 17.53 -21.60
C GLY A 4 -10.84 16.99 -20.23
N ILE A 5 -9.86 17.65 -19.60
CA ILE A 5 -9.35 17.28 -18.29
C ILE A 5 -10.45 17.54 -17.27
N GLY A 6 -10.86 16.50 -16.51
CA GLY A 6 -11.90 16.57 -15.48
C GLY A 6 -13.28 16.03 -15.88
N SER A 7 -13.51 15.64 -17.15
CA SER A 7 -14.72 14.90 -17.53
C SER A 7 -14.48 13.40 -17.39
N LYS A 8 -15.46 12.66 -16.85
CA LYS A 8 -15.39 11.20 -16.79
C LYS A 8 -15.28 10.62 -18.21
N PRO A 9 -14.26 9.81 -18.51
CA PRO A 9 -14.08 9.21 -19.82
C PRO A 9 -15.26 8.26 -20.15
N ALA A 10 -15.63 8.18 -21.42
CA ALA A 10 -16.58 7.17 -21.88
C ALA A 10 -15.93 5.77 -21.78
N PRO A 11 -16.71 4.72 -21.50
CA PRO A 11 -16.21 3.35 -21.54
C PRO A 11 -15.57 3.03 -22.89
N THR A 12 -14.46 2.30 -22.86
CA THR A 12 -13.78 1.81 -24.07
C THR A 12 -14.61 0.69 -24.68
N THR A 13 -14.91 0.77 -25.95
CA THR A 13 -15.72 -0.23 -26.65
C THR A 13 -14.91 -1.51 -26.93
N PRO A 14 -15.56 -2.68 -27.11
CA PRO A 14 -14.87 -3.92 -27.49
C PRO A 14 -13.97 -3.77 -28.71
N ALA A 15 -14.41 -3.09 -29.75
CA ALA A 15 -13.61 -2.87 -30.97
C ALA A 15 -12.36 -2.01 -30.72
N GLU A 16 -12.46 -1.00 -29.85
CA GLU A 16 -11.30 -0.21 -29.44
C GLU A 16 -10.32 -1.04 -28.59
N LEU A 17 -10.85 -1.94 -27.73
CA LEU A 17 -10.04 -2.86 -26.94
C LEU A 17 -9.29 -3.85 -27.83
N ASP A 18 -9.97 -4.49 -28.76
CA ASP A 18 -9.36 -5.45 -29.71
C ASP A 18 -8.23 -4.78 -30.49
N LEU A 19 -8.47 -3.58 -31.03
CA LEU A 19 -7.45 -2.82 -31.74
C LEU A 19 -6.24 -2.45 -30.84
N ALA A 20 -6.49 -2.16 -29.57
CA ALA A 20 -5.42 -1.88 -28.61
C ALA A 20 -4.62 -3.15 -28.31
N LEU A 21 -5.28 -4.29 -28.10
CA LEU A 21 -4.64 -5.58 -27.85
C LEU A 21 -3.79 -6.04 -29.04
N ASP A 22 -4.26 -5.89 -30.27
CA ASP A 22 -3.49 -6.20 -31.48
C ASP A 22 -2.17 -5.39 -31.55
N ARG A 23 -2.21 -4.11 -31.16
CA ARG A 23 -1.01 -3.25 -31.12
C ARG A 23 -0.04 -3.65 -30.02
N LEU A 24 -0.55 -4.03 -28.84
CA LEU A 24 0.24 -4.52 -27.74
C LEU A 24 0.93 -5.83 -28.11
N ASP A 25 0.18 -6.78 -28.69
CA ASP A 25 0.69 -8.08 -29.11
C ASP A 25 1.82 -7.93 -30.13
N ALA A 26 1.66 -7.12 -31.16
CA ALA A 26 2.69 -6.82 -32.14
C ALA A 26 3.95 -6.18 -31.54
N ALA A 27 3.85 -5.53 -30.37
CA ALA A 27 4.97 -4.85 -29.71
C ALA A 27 5.61 -5.67 -28.57
N ALA A 28 4.89 -6.62 -28.00
CA ALA A 28 5.30 -7.39 -26.83
C ALA A 28 6.66 -8.10 -26.98
N PRO A 29 7.01 -8.74 -28.12
CA PRO A 29 8.34 -9.35 -28.29
C PRO A 29 9.48 -8.34 -28.21
N ARG A 30 9.27 -7.12 -28.68
CA ARG A 30 10.30 -6.05 -28.59
C ARG A 30 10.52 -5.57 -27.17
N LEU A 31 9.44 -5.48 -26.37
CA LEU A 31 9.54 -5.13 -24.96
C LEU A 31 10.23 -6.23 -24.16
N ALA A 32 9.87 -7.49 -24.40
CA ALA A 32 10.48 -8.65 -23.74
C ALA A 32 12.00 -8.72 -23.99
N ALA A 33 12.43 -8.47 -25.24
CA ALA A 33 13.84 -8.47 -25.65
C ALA A 33 14.60 -7.18 -25.31
N MET A 34 13.95 -6.16 -24.70
CA MET A 34 14.55 -4.84 -24.46
C MET A 34 15.71 -4.93 -23.47
N PRO A 35 16.93 -4.44 -23.84
CA PRO A 35 18.07 -4.42 -22.93
C PRO A 35 17.84 -3.57 -21.68
N PRO A 36 18.50 -3.88 -20.54
CA PRO A 36 18.32 -3.15 -19.28
C PRO A 36 18.51 -1.63 -19.40
N LEU A 37 19.52 -1.15 -20.11
CA LEU A 37 19.77 0.28 -20.27
C LEU A 37 18.69 1.00 -21.08
N GLU A 38 18.07 0.31 -22.05
CA GLU A 38 16.95 0.87 -22.79
C GLU A 38 15.69 0.93 -21.91
N ARG A 39 15.46 -0.10 -21.06
CA ARG A 39 14.39 -0.07 -20.04
C ARG A 39 14.58 1.12 -19.11
N ALA A 40 15.79 1.34 -18.59
CA ALA A 40 16.11 2.49 -17.75
C ALA A 40 15.84 3.82 -18.45
N SER A 41 16.28 3.98 -19.71
CA SER A 41 16.06 5.19 -20.50
C SER A 41 14.57 5.51 -20.67
N LEU A 42 13.76 4.49 -20.95
CA LEU A 42 12.33 4.62 -21.14
C LEU A 42 11.61 4.94 -19.81
N LEU A 43 12.00 4.30 -18.70
CA LEU A 43 11.54 4.63 -17.36
C LEU A 43 11.84 6.09 -17.00
N ARG A 44 13.07 6.55 -17.26
CA ARG A 44 13.45 7.95 -17.03
C ARG A 44 12.61 8.92 -17.90
N ALA A 45 12.26 8.56 -19.13
CA ALA A 45 11.37 9.37 -19.96
C ALA A 45 9.97 9.46 -19.38
N VAL A 46 9.41 8.36 -18.88
CA VAL A 46 8.13 8.32 -18.18
C VAL A 46 8.20 9.16 -16.90
N GLY A 47 9.25 9.01 -16.09
CA GLY A 47 9.43 9.79 -14.86
C GLY A 47 9.46 11.31 -15.10
N ARG A 48 10.16 11.78 -16.15
CA ARG A 48 10.15 13.21 -16.52
C ARG A 48 8.74 13.72 -16.80
N ARG A 49 7.93 12.92 -17.52
CA ARG A 49 6.53 13.29 -17.82
C ARG A 49 5.67 13.35 -16.56
N PHE A 50 5.81 12.37 -15.66
CA PHE A 50 5.10 12.40 -14.38
C PHE A 50 5.49 13.61 -13.53
N HIS A 51 6.78 13.98 -13.49
CA HIS A 51 7.24 15.18 -12.79
C HIS A 51 6.64 16.46 -13.38
N GLU A 52 6.69 16.63 -14.72
CA GLU A 52 6.09 17.76 -15.41
C GLU A 52 4.59 17.92 -15.13
N LEU A 53 3.87 16.80 -15.02
CA LEU A 53 2.43 16.75 -14.81
C LEU A 53 2.01 16.70 -13.33
N ALA A 54 2.95 16.49 -12.40
CA ALA A 54 2.67 16.29 -10.98
C ALA A 54 1.74 17.34 -10.36
N PRO A 55 1.90 18.65 -10.58
CA PRO A 55 0.99 19.64 -10.02
C PRO A 55 -0.46 19.46 -10.50
N ARG A 56 -0.66 19.00 -11.73
CA ARG A 56 -1.99 18.75 -12.31
C ARG A 56 -2.61 17.49 -11.75
N PHE A 57 -1.83 16.40 -11.57
CA PHE A 57 -2.27 15.18 -10.89
C PHE A 57 -2.74 15.48 -9.47
N VAL A 58 -1.92 16.21 -8.71
CA VAL A 58 -2.22 16.59 -7.31
C VAL A 58 -3.51 17.43 -7.22
N ALA A 59 -3.65 18.45 -8.06
CA ALA A 59 -4.83 19.31 -8.05
C ALA A 59 -6.11 18.54 -8.42
N LEU A 60 -6.01 17.66 -9.40
CA LEU A 60 -7.15 16.86 -9.87
C LEU A 60 -7.59 15.82 -8.82
N ASP A 61 -6.65 15.14 -8.19
CA ASP A 61 -6.93 14.14 -7.14
C ASP A 61 -7.47 14.81 -5.87
N ALA A 62 -6.89 15.96 -5.46
CA ALA A 62 -7.40 16.76 -4.34
C ALA A 62 -8.86 17.18 -4.56
N ALA A 63 -9.17 17.68 -5.76
CA ALA A 63 -10.54 18.08 -6.10
C ALA A 63 -11.52 16.90 -6.09
N ALA A 64 -11.11 15.74 -6.62
CA ALA A 64 -11.93 14.53 -6.64
C ALA A 64 -12.20 13.95 -5.25
N LYS A 65 -11.29 14.16 -4.29
CA LYS A 65 -11.38 13.68 -2.90
C LYS A 65 -11.90 14.74 -1.91
N GLY A 66 -12.39 15.89 -2.41
CA GLY A 66 -12.91 16.99 -1.58
C GLY A 66 -11.85 17.60 -0.64
N ILE A 67 -10.57 17.58 -1.03
CA ILE A 67 -9.48 18.17 -0.22
C ILE A 67 -9.33 19.64 -0.54
N ASP A 68 -9.40 20.50 0.51
CA ASP A 68 -9.10 21.92 0.38
C ASP A 68 -7.64 22.13 -0.03
N ALA A 69 -7.44 22.76 -1.19
CA ALA A 69 -6.13 23.04 -1.76
C ALA A 69 -5.23 23.94 -0.88
N LEU A 70 -5.81 24.69 0.07
CA LEU A 70 -5.08 25.55 1.01
C LEU A 70 -4.75 24.83 2.32
N SER A 71 -5.25 23.61 2.53
CA SER A 71 -4.96 22.84 3.73
C SER A 71 -3.63 22.10 3.61
N PRO A 72 -2.93 21.82 4.72
CA PRO A 72 -1.75 20.94 4.70
C PRO A 72 -2.04 19.57 4.08
N ARG A 73 -3.29 19.09 4.15
CA ARG A 73 -3.72 17.80 3.55
C ARG A 73 -3.69 17.79 2.02
N ALA A 74 -3.58 18.93 1.36
CA ALA A 74 -3.31 18.98 -0.08
C ALA A 74 -1.99 18.28 -0.46
N GLY A 75 -1.14 17.93 0.51
CA GLY A 75 0.02 17.09 0.33
C GLY A 75 -0.29 15.58 0.21
N GLU A 76 -1.44 15.09 0.70
CA GLU A 76 -1.79 13.65 0.61
C GLU A 76 -1.80 13.14 -0.85
N PRO A 77 -2.48 13.79 -1.81
CA PRO A 77 -2.45 13.37 -3.22
C PRO A 77 -1.05 13.32 -3.83
N ALA A 78 -0.15 14.22 -3.41
CA ALA A 78 1.23 14.20 -3.91
C ALA A 78 2.01 13.00 -3.35
N LEU A 79 1.82 12.68 -2.07
CA LEU A 79 2.45 11.52 -1.41
C LEU A 79 1.93 10.20 -1.97
N GLU A 80 0.61 10.09 -2.19
CA GLU A 80 -0.02 8.86 -2.70
C GLU A 80 0.09 8.68 -4.23
N GLY A 81 0.52 9.70 -4.94
CA GLY A 81 0.67 9.72 -6.38
C GLY A 81 2.12 9.97 -6.82
N PRO A 82 2.45 11.20 -7.25
CA PRO A 82 3.73 11.52 -7.88
C PRO A 82 4.97 11.14 -7.07
N VAL A 83 4.96 11.26 -5.74
CA VAL A 83 6.12 10.91 -4.89
C VAL A 83 6.46 9.42 -5.03
N ILE A 84 5.46 8.54 -4.88
CA ILE A 84 5.62 7.08 -4.98
C ILE A 84 6.02 6.69 -6.40
N ILE A 85 5.33 7.22 -7.42
CA ILE A 85 5.61 6.91 -8.82
C ILE A 85 7.07 7.28 -9.16
N LEU A 86 7.50 8.49 -8.82
CA LEU A 86 8.84 8.97 -9.14
C LEU A 86 9.91 8.20 -8.36
N ARG A 87 9.66 7.86 -7.09
CA ARG A 87 10.56 7.01 -6.31
C ARG A 87 10.72 5.64 -6.97
N PHE A 88 9.62 4.96 -7.28
CA PHE A 88 9.65 3.65 -7.92
C PHE A 88 10.39 3.69 -9.27
N VAL A 89 10.05 4.65 -10.13
CA VAL A 89 10.69 4.84 -11.44
C VAL A 89 12.18 5.09 -11.28
N SER A 90 12.58 5.93 -10.31
CA SER A 90 13.99 6.26 -10.07
C SER A 90 14.80 5.05 -9.60
N GLU A 91 14.26 4.29 -8.62
CA GLU A 91 14.94 3.12 -8.07
C GLU A 91 15.02 1.99 -9.10
N LEU A 92 13.93 1.71 -9.83
CA LEU A 92 13.92 0.67 -10.85
C LEU A 92 14.85 1.02 -12.02
N ALA A 93 14.87 2.28 -12.47
CA ALA A 93 15.81 2.72 -13.49
C ALA A 93 17.27 2.58 -13.01
N ALA A 94 17.57 2.96 -11.77
CA ALA A 94 18.89 2.83 -11.19
C ALA A 94 19.33 1.35 -11.05
N THR A 95 18.39 0.44 -10.78
CA THR A 95 18.65 -1.01 -10.81
C THR A 95 19.01 -1.48 -12.22
N PHE A 96 18.25 -1.08 -13.24
CA PHE A 96 18.55 -1.40 -14.63
C PHE A 96 19.87 -0.78 -15.12
N GLU A 97 20.25 0.38 -14.62
CA GLU A 97 21.57 1.01 -14.88
C GLU A 97 22.72 0.30 -14.13
N GLY A 98 22.42 -0.61 -13.20
CA GLY A 98 23.40 -1.33 -12.38
C GLY A 98 23.98 -0.51 -11.24
N SER A 99 23.38 0.65 -10.91
CA SER A 99 23.82 1.53 -9.81
C SER A 99 23.19 1.17 -8.45
N ARG A 100 22.14 0.35 -8.43
CA ARG A 100 21.47 -0.17 -7.22
C ARG A 100 21.82 -1.64 -6.98
N ARG A 101 23.12 -1.94 -6.83
CA ARG A 101 23.56 -3.30 -6.48
C ARG A 101 23.73 -3.44 -4.99
N LEU A 102 23.14 -4.50 -4.44
CA LEU A 102 23.35 -4.88 -3.04
C LEU A 102 24.62 -5.72 -2.94
N GLY A 103 25.54 -5.28 -2.07
CA GLY A 103 26.75 -6.06 -1.79
C GLY A 103 26.50 -7.18 -0.77
N PRO A 104 27.33 -8.24 -0.76
CA PRO A 104 27.19 -9.37 0.18
C PRO A 104 27.16 -8.96 1.65
N ALA A 105 27.81 -7.83 2.02
CA ALA A 105 27.81 -7.29 3.39
C ALA A 105 26.42 -6.88 3.91
N ARG A 106 25.43 -6.73 3.03
CA ARG A 106 24.03 -6.44 3.37
C ARG A 106 23.18 -7.69 3.55
N VAL A 107 23.74 -8.85 3.28
CA VAL A 107 23.04 -10.13 3.30
C VAL A 107 23.52 -10.95 4.49
N ARG A 108 22.58 -11.46 5.29
CA ARG A 108 22.88 -12.35 6.40
C ARG A 108 21.91 -13.53 6.44
N GLU A 109 22.34 -14.61 6.99
CA GLU A 109 21.46 -15.73 7.34
C GLU A 109 20.96 -15.56 8.77
N GLU A 110 19.67 -15.72 8.97
CA GLU A 110 19.03 -15.58 10.27
C GLU A 110 17.90 -16.61 10.40
N HIS A 111 18.05 -17.56 11.33
CA HIS A 111 17.06 -18.61 11.59
C HIS A 111 16.61 -19.41 10.34
N GLY A 112 17.55 -19.77 9.47
CA GLY A 112 17.27 -20.55 8.26
C GLY A 112 16.64 -19.76 7.11
N ARG A 113 16.72 -18.44 7.15
CA ARG A 113 16.27 -17.51 6.10
C ARG A 113 17.37 -16.54 5.73
N THR A 114 17.31 -16.03 4.54
CA THR A 114 18.16 -14.91 4.14
C THR A 114 17.44 -13.60 4.43
N VAL A 115 18.14 -12.69 5.10
CA VAL A 115 17.70 -11.33 5.41
C VAL A 115 18.62 -10.33 4.73
N VAL A 116 18.04 -9.37 4.03
CA VAL A 116 18.76 -8.37 3.24
C VAL A 116 18.46 -6.97 3.77
N ASP A 117 19.49 -6.22 4.13
CA ASP A 117 19.36 -4.81 4.53
C ASP A 117 19.11 -3.94 3.28
N ALA A 118 17.85 -3.52 3.08
CA ALA A 118 17.38 -2.78 1.92
C ALA A 118 17.06 -1.29 2.20
N LEU A 119 17.24 -0.82 3.44
CA LEU A 119 17.15 0.59 3.81
C LEU A 119 18.04 0.86 5.04
N PRO A 120 18.84 1.97 5.03
CA PRO A 120 19.09 2.92 3.95
C PRO A 120 19.98 2.32 2.84
N LEU A 121 19.74 2.71 1.58
CA LEU A 121 20.57 2.26 0.46
C LEU A 121 21.74 3.19 0.18
N ASP A 122 21.60 4.48 0.44
CA ASP A 122 22.60 5.50 0.17
C ASP A 122 22.61 6.63 1.23
N ALA A 123 23.42 7.64 1.01
CA ALA A 123 23.56 8.78 1.90
C ALA A 123 22.26 9.62 2.00
N TYR A 124 21.49 9.71 0.92
CA TYR A 124 20.22 10.45 0.93
C TYR A 124 19.18 9.72 1.79
N ASP A 125 19.06 8.40 1.60
CA ASP A 125 18.20 7.57 2.45
C ASP A 125 18.59 7.69 3.94
N SER A 126 19.90 7.70 4.24
CA SER A 126 20.39 7.83 5.62
C SER A 126 20.01 9.15 6.29
N VAL A 127 19.79 10.21 5.50
CA VAL A 127 19.34 11.51 6.00
C VAL A 127 17.82 11.58 6.09
N VAL A 128 17.12 11.19 5.00
CA VAL A 128 15.65 11.25 4.91
C VAL A 128 14.99 10.29 5.89
N PHE A 129 15.52 9.07 6.00
CA PHE A 129 15.03 8.00 6.87
C PHE A 129 15.93 7.77 8.08
N ARG A 130 16.39 8.86 8.70
CA ARG A 130 17.27 8.77 9.86
C ARG A 130 16.65 7.94 11.00
N GLY A 131 17.34 6.87 11.41
CA GLY A 131 16.87 5.94 12.44
C GLY A 131 15.94 4.86 11.92
N TYR A 132 15.62 4.86 10.63
CA TYR A 132 14.88 3.77 10.00
C TYR A 132 15.81 2.67 9.53
N ARG A 133 15.32 1.43 9.60
CA ARG A 133 15.98 0.25 9.05
C ARG A 133 14.94 -0.61 8.34
N GLY A 134 15.18 -0.91 7.06
CA GLY A 134 14.32 -1.76 6.24
C GLY A 134 15.04 -3.04 5.84
N GLU A 135 14.37 -4.15 6.03
CA GLU A 135 14.86 -5.50 5.72
C GLU A 135 13.92 -6.20 4.76
N VAL A 136 14.48 -6.99 3.87
CA VAL A 136 13.74 -7.94 3.02
C VAL A 136 14.10 -9.36 3.47
N TRP A 137 13.09 -10.12 3.85
CA TRP A 137 13.25 -11.51 4.27
C TRP A 137 12.84 -12.43 3.13
N LEU A 138 13.70 -13.39 2.80
CA LEU A 138 13.44 -14.39 1.77
C LEU A 138 12.94 -15.69 2.40
N ASP A 139 12.10 -16.42 1.69
CA ASP A 139 11.45 -17.67 2.17
C ASP A 139 12.43 -18.86 2.32
N ARG A 140 13.71 -18.65 1.99
CA ARG A 140 14.76 -19.65 2.00
C ARG A 140 16.14 -19.05 2.26
N VAL A 141 17.11 -19.94 2.49
CA VAL A 141 18.52 -19.54 2.51
C VAL A 141 19.01 -19.41 1.07
N VAL A 142 19.55 -18.22 0.76
CA VAL A 142 20.17 -17.88 -0.53
C VAL A 142 21.59 -17.41 -0.25
N ALA A 143 22.57 -17.93 -0.97
CA ALA A 143 23.95 -17.49 -0.80
C ALA A 143 24.07 -15.97 -1.04
N PRO A 144 24.88 -15.24 -0.25
CA PRO A 144 24.95 -13.76 -0.36
C PRO A 144 25.29 -13.23 -1.74
N ASP A 145 26.09 -13.97 -2.52
CA ASP A 145 26.45 -13.65 -3.89
C ASP A 145 25.37 -14.01 -4.92
N ALA A 146 24.42 -14.88 -4.52
CA ALA A 146 23.26 -15.24 -5.33
C ALA A 146 22.04 -14.34 -5.09
N VAL A 147 22.04 -13.52 -4.03
CA VAL A 147 21.06 -12.44 -3.86
C VAL A 147 21.38 -11.36 -4.87
N THR A 148 20.69 -11.41 -5.99
CA THR A 148 21.00 -10.52 -7.12
C THR A 148 19.92 -9.47 -7.31
N THR A 149 20.36 -8.25 -7.57
CA THR A 149 19.57 -7.15 -8.14
C THR A 149 19.95 -6.94 -9.60
N ASP A 150 20.56 -7.95 -10.25
CA ASP A 150 21.02 -7.87 -11.62
C ASP A 150 19.85 -8.10 -12.59
N PRO A 151 19.43 -7.07 -13.35
CA PRO A 151 18.32 -7.20 -14.29
C PRO A 151 18.60 -8.18 -15.44
N ARG A 152 19.85 -8.61 -15.65
CA ARG A 152 20.19 -9.66 -16.62
C ARG A 152 19.72 -11.03 -16.19
N ALA A 153 19.42 -11.22 -14.89
CA ALA A 153 18.84 -12.45 -14.36
C ALA A 153 17.33 -12.56 -14.65
N LEU A 154 16.66 -11.47 -15.07
CA LEU A 154 15.23 -11.54 -15.45
C LEU A 154 15.08 -12.52 -16.61
N ALA A 155 14.19 -13.50 -16.42
CA ALA A 155 13.92 -14.51 -17.44
C ALA A 155 13.51 -13.85 -18.77
N ALA A 156 14.09 -14.33 -19.87
CA ALA A 156 13.63 -13.94 -21.20
C ALA A 156 12.20 -14.48 -21.42
N ARG A 157 11.28 -13.59 -21.78
CA ARG A 157 9.90 -13.95 -22.10
C ARG A 157 9.66 -13.83 -23.61
N GLU A 158 8.71 -14.58 -24.12
CA GLU A 158 8.42 -14.63 -25.57
C GLU A 158 7.50 -13.49 -26.07
N GLY A 159 7.21 -12.50 -25.22
CA GLY A 159 6.30 -11.39 -25.56
C GLY A 159 4.88 -11.69 -25.14
N GLU A 160 4.58 -11.54 -23.86
CA GLU A 160 3.26 -11.76 -23.23
C GLU A 160 2.49 -10.44 -23.07
N LEU A 161 1.16 -10.53 -22.98
CA LEU A 161 0.27 -9.43 -22.63
C LEU A 161 -0.29 -9.59 -21.22
N ALA A 162 -0.20 -8.51 -20.42
CA ALA A 162 -0.82 -8.43 -19.11
C ALA A 162 -2.04 -7.51 -19.09
N LEU A 163 -3.10 -7.94 -18.43
CA LEU A 163 -4.17 -7.08 -17.97
C LEU A 163 -3.85 -6.62 -16.55
N VAL A 164 -3.82 -5.31 -16.33
CA VAL A 164 -3.80 -4.70 -14.99
C VAL A 164 -5.17 -4.10 -14.69
N LEU A 165 -5.84 -4.64 -13.67
CA LEU A 165 -7.05 -4.05 -13.10
C LEU A 165 -6.63 -3.14 -11.94
N GLY A 166 -6.53 -1.84 -12.21
CA GLY A 166 -6.00 -0.86 -11.27
C GLY A 166 -6.97 -0.51 -10.16
N ALA A 167 -6.45 -0.27 -8.96
CA ALA A 167 -7.21 0.23 -7.82
C ALA A 167 -7.63 1.69 -7.99
N GLY A 168 -8.69 2.09 -7.29
CA GLY A 168 -9.27 3.44 -7.41
C GLY A 168 -8.99 4.38 -6.23
N ASN A 169 -8.36 3.89 -5.16
CA ASN A 169 -8.18 4.64 -3.91
C ASN A 169 -6.89 5.47 -3.86
N VAL A 170 -5.81 4.99 -4.46
CA VAL A 170 -4.48 5.61 -4.45
C VAL A 170 -3.98 5.78 -5.89
N ALA A 171 -3.57 6.99 -6.24
CA ALA A 171 -3.24 7.38 -7.60
C ALA A 171 -2.03 6.64 -8.20
N SER A 172 -1.09 6.21 -7.36
CA SER A 172 0.12 5.51 -7.81
C SER A 172 -0.09 4.03 -8.12
N ILE A 173 -1.10 3.35 -7.56
CA ILE A 173 -1.21 1.89 -7.59
C ILE A 173 -1.22 1.37 -9.02
N GLY A 174 -2.23 1.67 -9.81
CA GLY A 174 -2.32 1.15 -11.17
C GLY A 174 -1.15 1.57 -12.07
N VAL A 175 -0.54 2.72 -11.79
CA VAL A 175 0.66 3.20 -12.49
C VAL A 175 1.86 2.29 -12.20
N VAL A 176 2.13 2.01 -10.93
CA VAL A 176 3.27 1.19 -10.51
C VAL A 176 3.06 -0.27 -10.90
N ASP A 177 1.83 -0.79 -10.80
CA ASP A 177 1.48 -2.13 -11.26
C ASP A 177 1.74 -2.29 -12.76
N ALA A 178 1.28 -1.34 -13.59
CA ALA A 178 1.53 -1.36 -15.03
C ALA A 178 3.03 -1.26 -15.37
N LEU A 179 3.77 -0.40 -14.67
CA LEU A 179 5.24 -0.31 -14.83
C LEU A 179 5.93 -1.61 -14.40
N GLY A 180 5.46 -2.26 -13.33
CA GLY A 180 5.95 -3.57 -12.90
C GLY A 180 5.75 -4.63 -13.98
N GLN A 181 4.54 -4.73 -14.56
CA GLN A 181 4.28 -5.66 -15.67
C GLN A 181 5.16 -5.35 -16.88
N CYS A 182 5.30 -4.09 -17.27
CA CYS A 182 6.12 -3.73 -18.44
C CYS A 182 7.61 -3.99 -18.23
N PHE A 183 8.17 -3.59 -17.10
CA PHE A 183 9.62 -3.52 -16.95
C PHE A 183 10.21 -4.67 -16.12
N ILE A 184 9.52 -5.18 -15.12
CA ILE A 184 9.98 -6.32 -14.31
C ILE A 184 9.55 -7.62 -14.98
N GLU A 185 8.26 -7.73 -15.32
CA GLU A 185 7.72 -8.93 -15.95
C GLU A 185 7.95 -9.00 -17.48
N GLY A 186 8.31 -7.89 -18.13
CA GLY A 186 8.56 -7.84 -19.58
C GLY A 186 7.32 -8.03 -20.45
N ARG A 187 6.12 -7.73 -19.92
CA ARG A 187 4.83 -7.89 -20.59
C ARG A 187 4.29 -6.58 -21.11
N ALA A 188 3.83 -6.52 -22.35
CA ALA A 188 3.02 -5.39 -22.79
C ALA A 188 1.70 -5.39 -22.02
N CYS A 189 1.17 -4.20 -21.70
CA CYS A 189 0.14 -4.09 -20.67
C CYS A 189 -1.06 -3.27 -21.12
N VAL A 190 -2.28 -3.77 -20.85
CA VAL A 190 -3.47 -2.93 -20.82
C VAL A 190 -3.82 -2.60 -19.36
N LEU A 191 -3.75 -1.32 -19.00
CA LEU A 191 -4.18 -0.80 -17.71
C LEU A 191 -5.65 -0.37 -17.79
N LYS A 192 -6.52 -1.14 -17.19
CA LYS A 192 -7.93 -0.80 -17.02
C LYS A 192 -8.08 0.00 -15.74
N LEU A 193 -8.40 1.29 -15.88
CA LEU A 193 -8.57 2.20 -14.75
C LEU A 193 -9.83 1.88 -13.95
N SER A 194 -9.76 2.05 -12.64
CA SER A 194 -10.94 1.99 -11.78
C SER A 194 -11.89 3.16 -12.09
N PRO A 195 -13.22 2.95 -12.12
CA PRO A 195 -14.19 4.04 -12.26
C PRO A 195 -14.12 5.09 -11.14
N VAL A 196 -13.44 4.79 -10.03
CA VAL A 196 -13.27 5.71 -8.89
C VAL A 196 -12.22 6.78 -9.20
N ASN A 197 -11.17 6.44 -9.96
CA ASN A 197 -10.09 7.37 -10.30
C ASN A 197 -9.82 7.52 -11.81
N ASP A 198 -10.75 7.10 -12.67
CA ASP A 198 -10.62 7.19 -14.13
C ASP A 198 -10.51 8.63 -14.66
N TYR A 199 -10.85 9.64 -13.83
CA TYR A 199 -10.62 11.05 -14.11
C TYR A 199 -9.13 11.39 -14.35
N GLN A 200 -8.21 10.56 -13.85
CA GLN A 200 -6.77 10.74 -14.07
C GLN A 200 -6.33 10.30 -15.47
N GLY A 201 -7.13 9.50 -16.16
CA GLY A 201 -6.80 8.88 -17.44
C GLY A 201 -6.19 9.82 -18.48
N PRO A 202 -6.78 11.00 -18.76
CA PRO A 202 -6.20 11.96 -19.72
C PRO A 202 -4.79 12.46 -19.34
N LEU A 203 -4.47 12.55 -18.05
CA LEU A 203 -3.11 12.88 -17.59
C LEU A 203 -2.19 11.67 -17.70
N LEU A 204 -2.69 10.47 -17.43
CA LEU A 204 -1.94 9.22 -17.59
C LEU A 204 -1.59 8.96 -19.06
N GLU A 205 -2.49 9.25 -20.01
CA GLU A 205 -2.19 9.19 -21.45
C GLU A 205 -1.00 10.08 -21.82
N LEU A 206 -0.92 11.29 -21.25
CA LEU A 206 0.20 12.20 -21.45
C LEU A 206 1.49 11.72 -20.77
N ALA A 207 1.39 11.21 -19.56
CA ALA A 207 2.54 10.73 -18.79
C ALA A 207 3.13 9.46 -19.39
N PHE A 208 2.27 8.54 -19.81
CA PHE A 208 2.64 7.29 -20.46
C PHE A 208 2.87 7.39 -21.97
N ALA A 209 2.84 8.59 -22.55
CA ALA A 209 3.02 8.77 -23.99
C ALA A 209 4.25 8.03 -24.58
N PRO A 210 5.42 7.92 -23.91
CA PRO A 210 6.52 7.13 -24.40
C PRO A 210 6.19 5.64 -24.58
N LEU A 211 5.47 5.04 -23.63
CA LEU A 211 5.07 3.62 -23.67
C LEU A 211 3.92 3.39 -24.66
N ILE A 212 2.92 4.28 -24.67
CA ILE A 212 1.77 4.20 -25.58
C ILE A 212 2.20 4.30 -27.04
N LYS A 213 3.11 5.24 -27.35
CA LYS A 213 3.65 5.39 -28.71
C LYS A 213 4.47 4.19 -29.16
N ALA A 214 5.18 3.53 -28.24
CA ALA A 214 5.95 2.32 -28.52
C ALA A 214 5.07 1.07 -28.66
N GLY A 215 3.79 1.15 -28.24
CA GLY A 215 2.85 0.03 -28.26
C GLY A 215 3.00 -0.90 -27.06
N TYR A 216 3.63 -0.45 -25.95
CA TYR A 216 3.87 -1.26 -24.76
C TYR A 216 2.80 -1.11 -23.68
N LEU A 217 2.00 -0.05 -23.76
CA LEU A 217 0.93 0.25 -22.81
C LEU A 217 -0.30 0.80 -23.54
N ALA A 218 -1.48 0.35 -23.11
CA ALA A 218 -2.76 0.95 -23.47
C ALA A 218 -3.57 1.22 -22.20
N LEU A 219 -4.41 2.26 -22.23
CA LEU A 219 -5.37 2.55 -21.16
C LEU A 219 -6.78 2.12 -21.59
N ALA A 220 -7.54 1.53 -20.67
CA ALA A 220 -8.94 1.18 -20.86
C ALA A 220 -9.80 1.80 -19.76
N TYR A 221 -10.99 2.27 -20.14
CA TYR A 221 -11.97 2.91 -19.27
C TYR A 221 -13.26 2.07 -19.21
N GLY A 222 -13.96 2.12 -18.09
CA GLY A 222 -15.26 1.45 -17.95
C GLY A 222 -15.40 0.65 -16.66
N GLY A 223 -16.53 -0.02 -16.51
CA GLY A 223 -16.93 -0.77 -15.32
C GLY A 223 -16.40 -2.20 -15.28
N ALA A 224 -17.19 -3.04 -14.58
CA ALA A 224 -16.90 -4.46 -14.44
C ALA A 224 -17.04 -5.23 -15.77
N ASP A 225 -17.90 -4.76 -16.65
CA ASP A 225 -18.15 -5.31 -18.00
C ASP A 225 -16.88 -5.26 -18.86
N VAL A 226 -16.20 -4.10 -18.91
CA VAL A 226 -14.92 -3.93 -19.61
C VAL A 226 -13.82 -4.80 -18.97
N GLY A 227 -13.78 -4.86 -17.63
CA GLY A 227 -12.85 -5.71 -16.91
C GLY A 227 -13.05 -7.20 -17.21
N ALA A 228 -14.30 -7.67 -17.24
CA ALA A 228 -14.65 -9.05 -17.56
C ALA A 228 -14.32 -9.41 -19.03
N TYR A 229 -14.59 -8.50 -19.96
CA TYR A 229 -14.24 -8.67 -21.37
C TYR A 229 -12.72 -8.89 -21.53
N LEU A 230 -11.91 -8.01 -20.95
CA LEU A 230 -10.46 -8.11 -21.02
C LEU A 230 -9.92 -9.37 -20.30
N ALA A 231 -10.45 -9.71 -19.13
CA ALA A 231 -10.02 -10.89 -18.38
C ALA A 231 -10.28 -12.20 -19.15
N ALA A 232 -11.38 -12.26 -19.91
CA ALA A 232 -11.72 -13.41 -20.74
C ALA A 232 -11.02 -13.40 -22.11
N HIS A 233 -10.44 -12.26 -22.55
CA HIS A 233 -9.90 -12.11 -23.89
C HIS A 233 -8.71 -13.04 -24.16
N PRO A 234 -8.68 -13.81 -25.27
CA PRO A 234 -7.63 -14.80 -25.54
C PRO A 234 -6.22 -14.23 -25.67
N ALA A 235 -6.07 -12.98 -26.11
CA ALA A 235 -4.78 -12.32 -26.24
C ALA A 235 -4.13 -11.94 -24.89
N ILE A 236 -4.87 -11.98 -23.78
CA ILE A 236 -4.30 -11.72 -22.44
C ILE A 236 -3.69 -13.00 -21.90
N ASP A 237 -2.41 -12.98 -21.54
CA ASP A 237 -1.66 -14.10 -21.00
C ASP A 237 -1.64 -14.11 -19.47
N ALA A 238 -1.63 -12.93 -18.82
CA ALA A 238 -1.57 -12.80 -17.37
C ALA A 238 -2.47 -11.68 -16.86
N ILE A 239 -2.93 -11.79 -15.62
CA ILE A 239 -3.80 -10.79 -14.98
C ILE A 239 -3.16 -10.35 -13.66
N HIS A 240 -3.12 -9.03 -13.43
CA HIS A 240 -2.81 -8.43 -12.14
C HIS A 240 -4.02 -7.65 -11.63
N ILE A 241 -4.40 -7.87 -10.38
CA ILE A 241 -5.58 -7.26 -9.78
C ILE A 241 -5.17 -6.55 -8.49
N THR A 242 -5.27 -5.22 -8.44
CA THR A 242 -5.27 -4.50 -7.17
C THR A 242 -6.67 -3.98 -6.87
N GLY A 243 -7.28 -4.49 -5.79
CA GLY A 243 -8.67 -4.13 -5.49
C GLY A 243 -9.37 -5.00 -4.47
N ALA A 244 -10.68 -5.15 -4.61
CA ALA A 244 -11.51 -5.91 -3.70
C ALA A 244 -11.34 -7.44 -3.87
N TYR A 245 -11.38 -8.15 -2.74
CA TYR A 245 -11.40 -9.61 -2.70
C TYR A 245 -12.49 -10.21 -3.62
N GLU A 246 -13.68 -9.61 -3.61
CA GLU A 246 -14.82 -10.06 -4.42
C GLU A 246 -14.55 -9.99 -5.92
N THR A 247 -13.77 -9.00 -6.37
CA THR A 247 -13.36 -8.86 -7.78
C THR A 247 -12.44 -9.99 -8.21
N HIS A 248 -11.43 -10.29 -7.38
CA HIS A 248 -10.54 -11.44 -7.61
C HIS A 248 -11.33 -12.74 -7.67
N GLU A 249 -12.20 -12.98 -6.71
CA GLU A 249 -13.03 -14.17 -6.63
C GLU A 249 -13.96 -14.34 -7.86
N ALA A 250 -14.55 -13.22 -8.31
CA ALA A 250 -15.43 -13.25 -9.48
C ALA A 250 -14.67 -13.60 -10.77
N ILE A 251 -13.45 -13.10 -10.92
CA ILE A 251 -12.61 -13.38 -12.10
C ILE A 251 -12.08 -14.82 -12.07
N VAL A 252 -11.61 -15.27 -10.92
CA VAL A 252 -10.94 -16.57 -10.80
C VAL A 252 -11.95 -17.72 -10.73
N TRP A 253 -13.02 -17.56 -9.96
CA TRP A 253 -13.93 -18.66 -9.62
C TRP A 253 -15.34 -18.52 -10.19
N GLY A 254 -15.71 -17.34 -10.70
CA GLY A 254 -17.01 -17.04 -11.27
C GLY A 254 -17.78 -15.95 -10.54
N ALA A 255 -18.58 -15.19 -11.29
CA ALA A 255 -19.35 -14.06 -10.76
C ALA A 255 -20.51 -14.50 -9.86
N ASP A 256 -21.15 -15.63 -10.17
CA ASP A 256 -22.22 -16.20 -9.36
C ASP A 256 -21.69 -16.87 -8.09
N ALA A 257 -22.33 -16.61 -6.95
CA ALA A 257 -21.85 -17.08 -5.64
C ALA A 257 -21.94 -18.61 -5.47
N GLU A 258 -22.94 -19.26 -6.05
CA GLU A 258 -23.11 -20.71 -5.98
C GLU A 258 -22.11 -21.41 -6.90
N GLN A 259 -21.96 -20.94 -8.13
CA GLN A 259 -20.95 -21.40 -9.07
C GLN A 259 -19.55 -21.26 -8.49
N ARG A 260 -19.26 -20.12 -7.88
CA ARG A 260 -17.97 -19.83 -7.23
C ARG A 260 -17.64 -20.84 -6.13
N ARG A 261 -18.60 -21.12 -5.22
CA ARG A 261 -18.44 -22.13 -4.18
C ARG A 261 -18.22 -23.53 -4.77
N ALA A 262 -18.98 -23.90 -5.79
CA ALA A 262 -18.86 -25.19 -6.45
C ALA A 262 -17.49 -25.35 -7.13
N ASN A 263 -17.02 -24.31 -7.86
CA ASN A 263 -15.71 -24.33 -8.52
C ASN A 263 -14.56 -24.41 -7.52
N LYS A 264 -14.62 -23.64 -6.41
CA LYS A 264 -13.63 -23.74 -5.32
C LYS A 264 -13.59 -25.14 -4.69
N ALA A 265 -14.75 -25.74 -4.43
CA ALA A 265 -14.83 -27.07 -3.83
C ALA A 265 -14.20 -28.15 -4.73
N ARG A 266 -14.26 -27.99 -6.05
CA ARG A 266 -13.63 -28.88 -7.03
C ARG A 266 -12.18 -28.52 -7.36
N GLY A 267 -11.69 -27.36 -6.94
CA GLY A 267 -10.38 -26.85 -7.33
C GLY A 267 -10.29 -26.49 -8.83
N GLU A 268 -11.42 -26.10 -9.46
CA GLU A 268 -11.52 -25.81 -10.88
C GLU A 268 -11.78 -24.32 -11.13
N PRO A 269 -10.73 -23.47 -11.18
CA PRO A 269 -10.90 -22.07 -11.51
C PRO A 269 -11.39 -21.89 -12.97
N ILE A 270 -12.29 -20.92 -13.19
CA ILE A 270 -12.72 -20.57 -14.55
C ILE A 270 -11.64 -19.79 -15.31
N CYS A 271 -10.85 -18.98 -14.61
CA CYS A 271 -9.66 -18.33 -15.16
C CYS A 271 -8.45 -19.25 -15.02
N ARG A 272 -7.87 -19.66 -16.14
CA ARG A 272 -6.68 -20.51 -16.19
C ARG A 272 -5.38 -19.74 -16.41
N LYS A 273 -5.48 -18.42 -16.61
CA LYS A 273 -4.33 -17.53 -16.76
C LYS A 273 -3.62 -17.35 -15.40
N PRO A 274 -2.31 -17.13 -15.37
CA PRO A 274 -1.62 -16.67 -14.17
C PRO A 274 -2.28 -15.41 -13.63
N VAL A 275 -2.66 -15.42 -12.35
CA VAL A 275 -3.24 -14.27 -11.65
C VAL A 275 -2.36 -13.89 -10.48
N THR A 276 -1.92 -12.64 -10.46
CA THR A 276 -1.34 -11.99 -9.29
C THR A 276 -2.31 -10.96 -8.75
N SER A 277 -2.26 -10.68 -7.45
CA SER A 277 -3.19 -9.72 -6.85
C SER A 277 -2.64 -9.09 -5.58
N GLU A 278 -3.07 -7.85 -5.33
CA GLU A 278 -3.02 -7.19 -4.03
C GLU A 278 -4.45 -6.83 -3.62
N LEU A 279 -4.87 -7.33 -2.46
CA LEU A 279 -6.24 -7.23 -2.00
C LEU A 279 -6.29 -6.53 -0.63
N GLY A 280 -7.51 -6.33 -0.10
CA GLY A 280 -7.74 -5.70 1.18
C GLY A 280 -7.09 -6.40 2.38
N ASN A 281 -7.07 -5.71 3.51
CA ASN A 281 -6.48 -6.18 4.76
C ASN A 281 -7.14 -5.49 5.95
N VAL A 282 -7.28 -6.18 7.07
CA VAL A 282 -7.72 -5.55 8.33
C VAL A 282 -6.64 -4.60 8.88
N SER A 283 -5.39 -4.77 8.52
CA SER A 283 -4.25 -3.90 8.90
C SER A 283 -4.18 -3.66 10.42
N PRO A 284 -3.97 -4.71 11.21
CA PRO A 284 -3.94 -4.60 12.66
C PRO A 284 -2.72 -3.83 13.16
N VAL A 285 -2.91 -3.05 14.23
CA VAL A 285 -1.85 -2.41 15.00
C VAL A 285 -1.81 -3.02 16.39
N VAL A 286 -0.67 -3.57 16.77
CA VAL A 286 -0.46 -4.22 18.06
C VAL A 286 0.27 -3.26 19.00
N VAL A 287 -0.29 -3.02 20.17
CA VAL A 287 0.32 -2.19 21.20
C VAL A 287 0.94 -3.09 22.26
N VAL A 288 2.25 -3.29 22.18
CA VAL A 288 2.98 -4.20 23.07
C VAL A 288 3.03 -3.62 24.48
N PRO A 289 2.62 -4.37 25.53
CA PRO A 289 2.69 -3.91 26.92
C PRO A 289 4.13 -3.74 27.38
N GLY A 290 4.32 -2.86 28.35
CA GLY A 290 5.62 -2.53 28.93
C GLY A 290 5.56 -1.20 29.70
N ALA A 291 6.73 -0.66 30.05
CA ALA A 291 6.81 0.67 30.67
C ALA A 291 6.73 1.74 29.58
N TRP A 292 5.56 2.33 29.42
CA TRP A 292 5.26 3.41 28.47
C TRP A 292 5.35 4.78 29.13
N THR A 293 6.10 5.69 28.53
CA THR A 293 6.10 7.11 28.88
C THR A 293 4.90 7.83 28.24
N ASP A 294 4.54 9.01 28.77
CA ASP A 294 3.48 9.85 28.17
C ASP A 294 3.79 10.25 26.72
N SER A 295 5.07 10.51 26.43
CA SER A 295 5.52 10.81 25.06
C SER A 295 5.32 9.63 24.10
N GLU A 296 5.59 8.41 24.53
CA GLU A 296 5.38 7.22 23.71
C GLU A 296 3.89 6.97 23.46
N ILE A 297 3.02 7.18 24.46
CA ILE A 297 1.56 7.08 24.29
C ILE A 297 1.07 8.15 23.33
N GLU A 298 1.56 9.38 23.43
CA GLU A 298 1.23 10.45 22.49
C GLU A 298 1.57 10.06 21.05
N HIS A 299 2.80 9.59 20.81
CA HIS A 299 3.25 9.19 19.47
C HIS A 299 2.48 7.97 18.95
N ALA A 300 2.17 7.01 19.81
CA ALA A 300 1.33 5.87 19.44
C ALA A 300 -0.08 6.30 19.02
N ALA A 301 -0.73 7.16 19.79
CA ALA A 301 -2.05 7.68 19.47
C ALA A 301 -2.05 8.49 18.16
N GLN A 302 -1.04 9.36 17.94
CA GLN A 302 -0.86 10.10 16.69
C GLN A 302 -0.62 9.16 15.50
N SER A 303 0.20 8.12 15.67
CA SER A 303 0.50 7.14 14.63
C SER A 303 -0.73 6.34 14.22
N ILE A 304 -1.50 5.84 15.20
CA ILE A 304 -2.75 5.09 14.96
C ILE A 304 -3.76 5.99 14.27
N ALA A 305 -4.04 7.16 14.84
CA ALA A 305 -5.04 8.08 14.29
C ALA A 305 -4.67 8.55 12.89
N GLY A 306 -3.39 8.83 12.64
CA GLY A 306 -2.90 9.28 11.36
C GLY A 306 -2.96 8.17 10.30
N SER A 307 -2.45 6.98 10.58
CA SER A 307 -2.52 5.84 9.66
C SER A 307 -3.96 5.38 9.37
N PHE A 308 -4.88 5.60 10.31
CA PHE A 308 -6.31 5.37 10.11
C PHE A 308 -6.96 6.44 9.21
N ALA A 309 -6.72 7.73 9.50
CA ALA A 309 -7.46 8.83 8.87
C ALA A 309 -6.86 9.31 7.54
N PHE A 310 -5.63 8.89 7.19
CA PHE A 310 -5.00 9.24 5.92
C PHE A 310 -5.87 8.76 4.75
N ASN A 311 -5.99 9.58 3.71
CA ASN A 311 -6.89 9.32 2.57
C ASN A 311 -8.33 8.95 2.99
N ALA A 312 -8.85 9.59 4.02
CA ALA A 312 -10.18 9.31 4.60
C ALA A 312 -10.38 7.84 5.05
N GLY A 313 -9.30 7.10 5.31
CA GLY A 313 -9.35 5.69 5.69
C GLY A 313 -9.45 4.71 4.52
N PHE A 314 -9.39 5.20 3.27
CA PHE A 314 -9.50 4.38 2.05
C PHE A 314 -8.15 3.87 1.55
N ASN A 315 -7.34 3.30 2.44
CA ASN A 315 -6.08 2.64 2.11
C ASN A 315 -6.10 1.17 2.56
N CYS A 316 -5.56 0.28 1.73
CA CYS A 316 -5.38 -1.14 2.07
C CYS A 316 -4.49 -1.32 3.32
N ASN A 317 -3.62 -0.36 3.58
CA ASN A 317 -2.72 -0.31 4.73
C ASN A 317 -3.17 0.66 5.85
N ALA A 318 -4.36 1.27 5.76
CA ALA A 318 -4.90 2.07 6.85
C ALA A 318 -5.16 1.19 8.08
N THR A 319 -4.76 1.65 9.26
CA THR A 319 -5.07 0.95 10.52
C THR A 319 -6.58 0.82 10.70
N LYS A 320 -7.09 -0.39 10.92
CA LYS A 320 -8.53 -0.65 11.09
C LYS A 320 -8.84 -1.44 12.36
N LEU A 321 -7.81 -2.08 12.96
CA LEU A 321 -7.94 -2.82 14.21
C LEU A 321 -6.75 -2.49 15.13
N VAL A 322 -7.03 -2.07 16.36
CA VAL A 322 -6.02 -1.87 17.42
C VAL A 322 -6.08 -3.03 18.39
N VAL A 323 -4.97 -3.74 18.55
CA VAL A 323 -4.84 -4.87 19.50
C VAL A 323 -4.13 -4.38 20.76
N THR A 324 -4.80 -4.43 21.88
CA THR A 324 -4.33 -3.89 23.16
C THR A 324 -4.20 -4.96 24.24
N PRO A 325 -3.37 -4.78 25.27
CA PRO A 325 -3.32 -5.69 26.42
C PRO A 325 -4.56 -5.52 27.31
N ARG A 326 -5.18 -6.67 27.70
CA ARG A 326 -6.40 -6.71 28.50
C ARG A 326 -6.15 -6.19 29.91
N GLY A 327 -7.09 -5.34 30.41
CA GLY A 327 -7.16 -4.95 31.81
C GLY A 327 -5.96 -4.13 32.31
N THR A 328 -5.29 -3.39 31.42
CA THR A 328 -4.10 -2.59 31.78
C THR A 328 -4.38 -1.09 31.78
N PRO A 329 -3.74 -0.31 32.65
CA PRO A 329 -3.77 1.16 32.58
C PRO A 329 -3.28 1.72 31.24
N LEU A 330 -2.36 1.01 30.56
CA LEU A 330 -1.88 1.37 29.24
C LEU A 330 -3.03 1.47 28.23
N ARG A 331 -3.88 0.43 28.18
CA ARG A 331 -5.05 0.39 27.29
C ARG A 331 -5.97 1.59 27.50
N GLU A 332 -6.32 1.87 28.74
CA GLU A 332 -7.22 2.98 29.08
C GLU A 332 -6.65 4.34 28.68
N ARG A 333 -5.35 4.59 29.01
CA ARG A 333 -4.65 5.83 28.68
C ARG A 333 -4.51 6.02 27.16
N LEU A 334 -4.17 4.94 26.44
CA LEU A 334 -4.00 5.01 25.00
C LEU A 334 -5.34 5.26 24.29
N LEU A 335 -6.42 4.54 24.66
CA LEU A 335 -7.73 4.73 24.05
C LEU A 335 -8.30 6.11 24.32
N ALA A 336 -8.13 6.64 25.54
CA ALA A 336 -8.53 8.00 25.88
C ALA A 336 -7.78 9.02 25.00
N ARG A 337 -6.44 8.90 24.91
CA ARG A 337 -5.64 9.80 24.08
C ARG A 337 -5.96 9.66 22.58
N LEU A 338 -6.16 8.45 22.09
CA LEU A 338 -6.56 8.19 20.71
C LEU A 338 -7.92 8.85 20.38
N ALA A 339 -8.88 8.76 21.27
CA ALA A 339 -10.17 9.43 21.10
C ALA A 339 -10.02 10.96 21.03
N GLU A 340 -9.17 11.56 21.87
CA GLU A 340 -8.88 13.00 21.82
C GLU A 340 -8.23 13.41 20.49
N VAL A 341 -7.25 12.62 20.01
CA VAL A 341 -6.59 12.88 18.72
C VAL A 341 -7.60 12.78 17.57
N LEU A 342 -8.42 11.74 17.53
CA LEU A 342 -9.45 11.54 16.52
C LEU A 342 -10.51 12.67 16.54
N ALA A 343 -10.90 13.14 17.73
CA ALA A 343 -11.82 14.27 17.87
C ALA A 343 -11.27 15.56 17.25
N GLY A 344 -9.96 15.73 17.23
CA GLY A 344 -9.28 16.87 16.60
C GLY A 344 -9.11 16.75 15.09
N ILE A 345 -9.38 15.58 14.49
CA ILE A 345 -9.27 15.39 13.03
C ILE A 345 -10.59 15.76 12.35
N PRO A 346 -10.62 16.72 11.42
CA PRO A 346 -11.82 17.01 10.64
C PRO A 346 -12.31 15.76 9.89
N VAL A 347 -13.62 15.54 9.89
CA VAL A 347 -14.24 14.46 9.10
C VAL A 347 -14.00 14.66 7.61
N ARG A 348 -14.08 13.61 6.84
CA ARG A 348 -13.75 13.57 5.42
C ARG A 348 -14.91 13.03 4.60
N GLU A 349 -15.00 13.47 3.36
CA GLU A 349 -15.92 12.89 2.39
C GLU A 349 -15.63 11.40 2.17
N ALA A 350 -16.68 10.58 2.27
CA ALA A 350 -16.62 9.15 1.97
C ALA A 350 -16.77 8.93 0.46
N TYR A 351 -15.73 9.30 -0.29
CA TYR A 351 -15.75 9.29 -1.77
C TYR A 351 -15.75 7.89 -2.38
N TYR A 352 -15.43 6.85 -1.60
CA TYR A 352 -15.31 5.49 -2.12
C TYR A 352 -16.66 4.73 -2.08
N PRO A 353 -17.06 4.04 -3.17
CA PRO A 353 -18.33 3.33 -3.23
C PRO A 353 -18.47 2.27 -2.14
N GLY A 354 -19.67 2.16 -1.56
CA GLY A 354 -19.98 1.17 -0.51
C GLY A 354 -19.54 1.57 0.91
N ALA A 355 -18.84 2.70 1.08
CA ALA A 355 -18.35 3.14 2.39
C ALA A 355 -19.46 3.33 3.44
N ALA A 356 -20.61 3.89 3.05
CA ALA A 356 -21.74 4.09 3.96
C ALA A 356 -22.29 2.76 4.51
N ALA A 357 -22.53 1.78 3.64
CA ALA A 357 -23.03 0.47 4.05
C ALA A 357 -22.04 -0.27 4.97
N LYS A 358 -20.72 -0.16 4.69
CA LYS A 358 -19.68 -0.69 5.57
C LYS A 358 -19.65 0.05 6.91
N TYR A 359 -19.75 1.37 6.92
CA TYR A 359 -19.79 2.17 8.14
C TYR A 359 -20.96 1.72 9.04
N ASP A 360 -22.16 1.57 8.47
CA ASP A 360 -23.33 1.09 9.20
C ASP A 360 -23.12 -0.33 9.76
N LEU A 361 -22.60 -1.24 8.94
CA LEU A 361 -22.28 -2.61 9.38
C LEU A 361 -21.38 -2.60 10.62
N PHE A 362 -20.25 -1.92 10.57
CA PHE A 362 -19.24 -1.96 11.64
C PHE A 362 -19.64 -1.14 12.89
N THR A 363 -20.59 -0.20 12.77
CA THR A 363 -21.08 0.58 13.92
C THR A 363 -22.35 0.01 14.56
N THR A 364 -22.97 -1.02 13.96
CA THR A 364 -24.21 -1.64 14.47
C THR A 364 -24.06 -3.10 14.90
N THR A 365 -22.98 -3.78 14.53
CA THR A 365 -22.79 -5.22 14.78
C THR A 365 -22.16 -5.56 16.12
N GLY A 366 -22.06 -4.62 17.04
CA GLY A 366 -21.55 -4.85 18.40
C GLY A 366 -20.47 -3.87 18.83
N GLY A 367 -19.99 -4.03 20.07
CA GLY A 367 -19.02 -3.13 20.67
C GLY A 367 -19.62 -1.81 21.17
N HIS A 368 -18.78 -1.01 21.80
CA HIS A 368 -19.12 0.35 22.25
C HIS A 368 -18.62 1.34 21.20
N VAL A 369 -19.55 2.06 20.58
CA VAL A 369 -19.26 3.00 19.48
C VAL A 369 -19.14 4.42 20.01
N GLN A 370 -17.97 5.03 19.81
CA GLN A 370 -17.74 6.45 20.05
C GLN A 370 -17.55 7.17 18.72
N LYS A 371 -18.44 8.11 18.39
CA LYS A 371 -18.37 8.94 17.18
C LYS A 371 -17.59 10.22 17.47
N LEU A 372 -16.56 10.49 16.68
CA LEU A 372 -15.54 11.50 16.91
C LEU A 372 -15.30 12.35 15.65
N GLY A 373 -14.62 13.48 15.81
CA GLY A 373 -14.30 14.41 14.74
C GLY A 373 -15.29 15.57 14.62
N ALA A 374 -14.77 16.73 14.22
CA ALA A 374 -15.57 17.93 13.96
C ALA A 374 -15.98 17.97 12.49
N SER A 375 -17.22 18.40 12.20
CA SER A 375 -17.62 18.66 10.82
C SER A 375 -16.71 19.74 10.19
N ALA A 376 -16.15 19.45 9.02
CA ALA A 376 -15.36 20.42 8.27
C ALA A 376 -16.25 21.57 7.74
N HIS A 377 -17.56 21.33 7.62
CA HIS A 377 -18.55 22.29 7.10
C HIS A 377 -19.78 22.39 7.99
N PRO A 378 -19.70 23.06 9.16
CA PRO A 378 -20.84 23.18 10.09
C PRO A 378 -22.07 23.88 9.50
N ALA A 379 -21.94 24.55 8.36
CA ALA A 379 -23.03 25.26 7.69
C ALA A 379 -23.82 24.41 6.66
N ARG A 380 -23.33 23.21 6.30
CA ARG A 380 -24.11 22.24 5.52
C ARG A 380 -24.94 21.43 6.51
N GLY A 381 -26.24 21.75 6.57
CA GLY A 381 -27.20 21.01 7.40
C GLY A 381 -27.08 19.51 7.17
N ALA A 382 -27.45 18.75 8.20
CA ALA A 382 -27.28 17.32 8.40
C ALA A 382 -27.77 16.41 7.25
N GLU A 383 -27.20 16.50 6.06
CA GLU A 383 -27.15 15.40 5.10
C GLU A 383 -25.94 14.54 5.47
N LEU A 384 -26.17 13.66 6.43
CA LEU A 384 -25.21 12.70 7.01
C LEU A 384 -24.58 11.71 6.03
N SER A 385 -24.78 11.86 4.71
CA SER A 385 -24.42 10.82 3.75
C SER A 385 -22.99 10.90 3.20
N SER A 386 -22.31 12.06 3.25
CA SER A 386 -21.00 12.20 2.61
C SER A 386 -19.80 12.30 3.56
N GLU A 387 -19.99 12.76 4.81
CA GLU A 387 -18.92 12.98 5.80
C GLU A 387 -19.22 12.24 7.12
N PRO A 388 -19.05 10.91 7.19
CA PRO A 388 -19.31 10.18 8.43
C PRO A 388 -18.31 10.57 9.52
N PRO A 389 -18.71 10.65 10.81
CA PRO A 389 -17.78 10.85 11.90
C PRO A 389 -16.82 9.67 12.01
N TRP A 390 -15.59 9.93 12.49
CA TRP A 390 -14.68 8.85 12.85
C TRP A 390 -15.29 8.01 13.96
N ALA A 391 -15.45 6.71 13.74
CA ALA A 391 -16.00 5.82 14.75
C ALA A 391 -14.87 5.01 15.38
N LEU A 392 -14.72 5.11 16.70
CA LEU A 392 -13.90 4.21 17.50
C LEU A 392 -14.83 3.18 18.16
N VAL A 393 -14.68 1.91 17.80
CA VAL A 393 -15.50 0.80 18.30
C VAL A 393 -14.66 -0.07 19.22
N THR A 394 -15.02 -0.14 20.49
CA THR A 394 -14.26 -0.85 21.53
C THR A 394 -15.11 -1.94 22.20
N GLY A 395 -14.48 -2.75 23.05
CA GLY A 395 -15.17 -3.78 23.84
C GLY A 395 -15.16 -5.17 23.23
N PHE A 396 -14.35 -5.39 22.19
CA PHE A 396 -14.12 -6.73 21.69
C PHE A 396 -13.00 -7.44 22.47
N GLU A 397 -13.14 -8.75 22.58
CA GLU A 397 -12.12 -9.64 23.13
C GLU A 397 -11.67 -10.64 22.08
N SER A 398 -10.44 -11.11 22.18
CA SER A 398 -9.85 -12.06 21.23
C SER A 398 -10.58 -13.41 21.13
N SER A 399 -11.41 -13.75 22.10
CA SER A 399 -12.32 -14.92 22.08
C SER A 399 -13.56 -14.75 21.21
N MET A 400 -13.94 -13.49 20.89
CA MET A 400 -15.09 -13.15 20.05
C MET A 400 -14.77 -13.34 18.56
N GLN A 401 -15.81 -13.29 17.70
CA GLN A 401 -15.69 -13.32 16.24
C GLN A 401 -16.47 -12.14 15.62
N PRO A 402 -16.09 -10.90 15.90
CA PRO A 402 -16.76 -9.73 15.33
C PRO A 402 -16.36 -9.54 13.85
N ALA A 403 -17.23 -8.85 13.10
CA ALA A 403 -17.00 -8.56 11.69
C ALA A 403 -15.65 -7.87 11.40
N CYS A 404 -15.13 -7.09 12.36
CA CYS A 404 -13.84 -6.40 12.21
C CYS A 404 -12.60 -7.33 12.23
N PHE A 405 -12.77 -8.63 12.55
CA PHE A 405 -11.70 -9.61 12.38
C PHE A 405 -11.74 -10.24 10.99
N GLU A 406 -12.92 -10.35 10.38
CA GLU A 406 -13.15 -11.12 9.16
C GLU A 406 -13.20 -10.27 7.90
N HIS A 407 -13.50 -8.98 8.05
CA HIS A 407 -13.72 -8.08 6.91
C HIS A 407 -12.97 -6.76 7.08
N GLU A 408 -12.46 -6.27 5.98
CA GLU A 408 -11.88 -4.93 5.91
C GLU A 408 -12.99 -3.87 5.95
N PRO A 409 -12.99 -2.95 6.93
CA PRO A 409 -13.96 -1.86 6.97
C PRO A 409 -13.91 -0.99 5.70
N PHE A 410 -12.73 -0.52 5.30
CA PHE A 410 -12.54 0.41 4.19
C PHE A 410 -13.51 1.60 4.26
N CYS A 411 -13.60 2.21 5.46
CA CYS A 411 -14.45 3.34 5.81
C CYS A 411 -13.93 3.99 7.10
N ALA A 412 -14.64 5.01 7.60
CA ALA A 412 -14.25 5.79 8.79
C ALA A 412 -14.50 5.05 10.13
N VAL A 413 -14.18 3.75 10.21
CA VAL A 413 -14.34 2.92 11.43
C VAL A 413 -13.01 2.31 11.83
N LEU A 414 -12.62 2.53 13.08
CA LEU A 414 -11.47 1.94 13.76
C LEU A 414 -11.99 1.08 14.90
N SER A 415 -11.65 -0.21 14.89
CA SER A 415 -12.03 -1.13 15.97
C SER A 415 -10.87 -1.37 16.92
N GLU A 416 -11.20 -1.76 18.17
CA GLU A 416 -10.18 -2.17 19.15
C GLU A 416 -10.58 -3.52 19.76
N VAL A 417 -9.58 -4.36 19.98
CA VAL A 417 -9.71 -5.67 20.63
C VAL A 417 -8.68 -5.81 21.75
N SER A 418 -9.11 -6.35 22.88
CA SER A 418 -8.21 -6.75 23.95
C SER A 418 -7.73 -8.19 23.76
N LEU A 419 -6.39 -8.35 23.68
CA LEU A 419 -5.71 -9.64 23.60
C LEU A 419 -5.12 -9.95 24.99
N ALA A 420 -4.91 -11.17 25.37
CA ALA A 420 -4.15 -11.68 26.51
C ALA A 420 -3.97 -10.73 27.72
N SER A 421 -3.13 -11.11 28.68
CA SER A 421 -2.84 -10.31 29.88
C SER A 421 -1.91 -9.11 29.59
N GLY A 422 -1.63 -8.33 30.62
CA GLY A 422 -0.65 -7.23 30.56
C GLY A 422 0.79 -7.66 30.72
N ASP A 423 1.09 -8.96 30.92
CA ASP A 423 2.47 -9.46 30.92
C ASP A 423 3.07 -9.36 29.52
N PRO A 424 4.22 -8.67 29.34
CA PRO A 424 4.77 -8.45 28.02
C PRO A 424 5.14 -9.74 27.27
N LEU A 425 5.71 -10.73 27.94
CA LEU A 425 6.17 -11.96 27.29
C LEU A 425 4.99 -12.85 26.86
N GLU A 426 3.98 -12.98 27.71
CA GLU A 426 2.73 -13.69 27.41
C GLU A 426 2.00 -13.01 26.24
N PHE A 427 1.89 -11.66 26.28
CA PHE A 427 1.22 -10.90 25.23
C PHE A 427 1.94 -11.05 23.89
N ILE A 428 3.27 -10.87 23.84
CA ILE A 428 4.08 -11.02 22.63
C ILE A 428 3.88 -12.41 22.03
N GLY A 429 3.90 -13.47 22.86
CA GLY A 429 3.67 -14.84 22.40
C GLY A 429 2.25 -15.10 21.87
N ALA A 430 1.25 -14.34 22.31
CA ALA A 430 -0.14 -14.46 21.83
C ALA A 430 -0.41 -13.73 20.51
N VAL A 431 0.44 -12.78 20.10
CA VAL A 431 0.20 -11.92 18.93
C VAL A 431 0.13 -12.71 17.62
N ALA A 432 1.16 -13.49 17.30
CA ALA A 432 1.23 -14.20 16.02
C ALA A 432 0.10 -15.24 15.87
N PRO A 433 -0.21 -16.07 16.87
CA PRO A 433 -1.38 -16.97 16.80
C PRO A 433 -2.70 -16.21 16.57
N PHE A 434 -2.93 -15.12 17.30
CA PHE A 434 -4.16 -14.34 17.14
C PHE A 434 -4.26 -13.72 15.74
N LEU A 435 -3.24 -13.02 15.29
CA LEU A 435 -3.26 -12.33 13.99
C LEU A 435 -3.33 -13.31 12.82
N ASN A 436 -2.55 -14.39 12.87
CA ASN A 436 -2.47 -15.38 11.78
C ASN A 436 -3.74 -16.22 11.62
N GLU A 437 -4.48 -16.49 12.72
CA GLU A 437 -5.59 -17.46 12.72
C GLU A 437 -6.97 -16.80 12.87
N ARG A 438 -7.03 -15.56 13.37
CA ARG A 438 -8.30 -14.91 13.73
C ARG A 438 -8.57 -13.62 12.96
N VAL A 439 -7.54 -12.98 12.42
CA VAL A 439 -7.66 -11.69 11.72
C VAL A 439 -7.41 -11.88 10.23
N TRP A 440 -8.40 -11.49 9.44
CA TRP A 440 -8.33 -11.65 7.99
C TRP A 440 -7.31 -10.71 7.35
N GLY A 441 -6.57 -11.29 6.39
CA GLY A 441 -5.61 -10.58 5.56
C GLY A 441 -4.17 -10.79 5.99
N THR A 442 -3.27 -10.70 5.02
CA THR A 442 -1.84 -11.00 5.14
C THR A 442 -0.96 -9.90 4.54
N LEU A 443 -1.53 -8.70 4.27
CA LEU A 443 -0.80 -7.62 3.60
C LEU A 443 0.18 -6.93 4.54
N ASN A 444 -0.33 -6.34 5.63
CA ASN A 444 0.52 -5.58 6.54
C ASN A 444 0.00 -5.56 7.98
N THR A 445 0.94 -5.37 8.93
CA THR A 445 0.66 -5.11 10.34
C THR A 445 1.68 -4.14 10.92
N MET A 446 1.30 -3.41 11.97
CA MET A 446 2.19 -2.52 12.72
C MET A 446 2.30 -2.96 14.17
N LEU A 447 3.52 -2.98 14.71
CA LEU A 447 3.79 -3.23 16.12
C LEU A 447 4.27 -1.91 16.74
N LEU A 448 3.58 -1.42 17.75
CA LEU A 448 4.00 -0.27 18.55
C LEU A 448 4.66 -0.79 19.82
N VAL A 449 5.95 -0.54 19.93
CA VAL A 449 6.85 -1.14 20.92
C VAL A 449 7.53 -0.02 21.72
N PRO A 450 7.36 0.03 23.06
CA PRO A 450 8.03 1.03 23.85
C PRO A 450 9.53 0.72 23.97
N ALA A 451 10.35 1.76 24.13
CA ALA A 451 11.80 1.62 24.24
C ALA A 451 12.24 0.69 25.40
N ALA A 452 11.43 0.53 26.43
CA ALA A 452 11.70 -0.40 27.52
C ALA A 452 11.71 -1.86 27.05
N VAL A 453 10.81 -2.25 26.15
CA VAL A 453 10.74 -3.60 25.55
C VAL A 453 11.91 -3.81 24.59
N GLU A 454 12.23 -2.83 23.74
CA GLU A 454 13.35 -2.94 22.81
C GLU A 454 14.72 -3.10 23.50
N ARG A 455 14.86 -2.54 24.73
CA ARG A 455 16.10 -2.63 25.52
C ARG A 455 16.21 -3.90 26.36
N ASP A 456 15.13 -4.61 26.59
CA ASP A 456 15.13 -5.87 27.32
C ASP A 456 15.47 -7.02 26.36
N PRO A 457 16.61 -7.74 26.55
CA PRO A 457 17.05 -8.76 25.60
C PRO A 457 16.07 -9.93 25.46
N VAL A 458 15.33 -10.27 26.52
CA VAL A 458 14.36 -11.36 26.52
C VAL A 458 13.14 -10.98 25.71
N LEU A 459 12.60 -9.77 25.96
CA LEU A 459 11.43 -9.26 25.27
C LEU A 459 11.74 -8.95 23.80
N ALA A 460 12.89 -8.37 23.51
CA ALA A 460 13.36 -8.10 22.15
C ALA A 460 13.49 -9.41 21.34
N SER A 461 14.08 -10.46 21.93
CA SER A 461 14.18 -11.77 21.28
C SER A 461 12.81 -12.41 21.06
N ALA A 462 11.89 -12.32 22.01
CA ALA A 462 10.52 -12.79 21.86
C ALA A 462 9.78 -12.04 20.75
N LEU A 463 9.94 -10.71 20.68
CA LEU A 463 9.37 -9.86 19.62
C LEU A 463 9.88 -10.26 18.23
N ASP A 464 11.20 -10.47 18.08
CA ASP A 464 11.78 -10.96 16.83
C ASP A 464 11.25 -12.35 16.46
N GLY A 465 11.02 -13.23 17.46
CA GLY A 465 10.31 -14.49 17.28
C GLY A 465 8.92 -14.30 16.70
N THR A 466 8.13 -13.41 17.30
CA THR A 466 6.79 -13.08 16.82
C THR A 466 6.80 -12.50 15.40
N ILE A 467 7.73 -11.59 15.07
CA ILE A 467 7.87 -11.03 13.70
C ILE A 467 8.15 -12.13 12.69
N ARG A 468 8.95 -13.15 13.05
CA ARG A 468 9.20 -14.31 12.19
C ARG A 468 7.94 -15.13 11.92
N GLU A 469 7.10 -15.33 12.92
CA GLU A 469 5.88 -16.14 12.83
C GLU A 469 4.72 -15.41 12.14
N LEU A 470 4.70 -14.08 12.16
CA LEU A 470 3.65 -13.27 11.52
C LEU A 470 3.59 -13.55 10.01
N ARG A 471 2.41 -13.92 9.52
CA ARG A 471 2.12 -14.16 8.09
C ARG A 471 1.61 -12.88 7.42
N TYR A 472 2.46 -11.86 7.40
CA TYR A 472 2.18 -10.56 6.77
C TYR A 472 3.32 -10.21 5.82
N GLY A 473 2.99 -9.72 4.64
CA GLY A 473 3.99 -9.33 3.64
C GLY A 473 4.76 -8.05 4.02
N SER A 474 4.21 -7.22 4.90
CA SER A 474 4.91 -6.07 5.45
C SER A 474 4.65 -5.92 6.94
N VAL A 475 5.73 -5.83 7.75
CA VAL A 475 5.66 -5.61 9.19
C VAL A 475 6.37 -4.30 9.53
N GLY A 476 5.63 -3.34 10.06
CA GLY A 476 6.17 -2.08 10.58
C GLY A 476 6.40 -2.18 12.09
N VAL A 477 7.58 -1.85 12.58
CA VAL A 477 7.83 -1.67 14.02
C VAL A 477 8.01 -0.19 14.29
N ASN A 478 7.06 0.40 15.02
CA ASN A 478 7.00 1.84 15.32
C ASN A 478 6.88 2.75 14.09
N VAL A 479 6.41 2.20 12.97
CA VAL A 479 6.24 2.92 11.72
C VAL A 479 5.05 2.35 10.93
N TRP A 480 4.30 3.23 10.30
CA TRP A 480 3.21 2.83 9.42
C TRP A 480 3.74 2.08 8.18
N PRO A 481 3.26 0.86 7.88
CA PRO A 481 3.74 0.07 6.73
C PRO A 481 3.59 0.74 5.36
N ALA A 482 2.74 1.75 5.23
CA ALA A 482 2.65 2.56 4.01
C ALA A 482 3.99 3.20 3.59
N VAL A 483 4.91 3.42 4.54
CA VAL A 483 6.27 3.88 4.24
C VAL A 483 7.03 2.83 3.43
N ALA A 484 6.90 1.54 3.77
CA ALA A 484 7.52 0.45 3.00
C ALA A 484 6.98 0.41 1.56
N TYR A 485 5.65 0.55 1.39
CA TYR A 485 5.03 0.69 0.08
C TYR A 485 5.61 1.85 -0.72
N GLY A 486 5.74 3.03 -0.10
CA GLY A 486 6.25 4.23 -0.76
C GLY A 486 7.72 4.20 -1.14
N LEU A 487 8.52 3.32 -0.51
CA LEU A 487 9.96 3.19 -0.81
C LEU A 487 10.22 2.52 -2.16
N GLY A 488 9.39 1.57 -2.59
CA GLY A 488 9.59 0.80 -3.82
C GLY A 488 10.79 -0.18 -3.78
N THR A 489 11.65 -0.07 -2.79
CA THR A 489 12.83 -0.91 -2.54
C THR A 489 12.57 -2.02 -1.51
N LEU A 490 11.48 -1.90 -0.78
CA LEU A 490 10.91 -2.96 0.05
C LEU A 490 9.72 -3.54 -0.72
N PRO A 491 9.80 -4.79 -1.19
CA PRO A 491 8.71 -5.41 -1.93
C PRO A 491 7.39 -5.38 -1.13
N TRP A 492 6.27 -5.29 -1.85
CA TRP A 492 4.94 -5.15 -1.27
C TRP A 492 3.97 -6.17 -1.85
N GLY A 493 3.15 -6.78 -1.00
CA GLY A 493 2.15 -7.77 -1.38
C GLY A 493 1.67 -8.58 -0.18
N GLY A 494 0.73 -9.49 -0.38
CA GLY A 494 0.32 -10.46 0.63
C GLY A 494 1.47 -11.43 0.96
N HIS A 495 1.45 -11.98 2.19
CA HIS A 495 2.41 -13.01 2.56
C HIS A 495 2.27 -14.25 1.65
N PRO A 496 3.36 -14.92 1.24
CA PRO A 496 3.33 -16.03 0.27
C PRO A 496 2.63 -17.32 0.77
N SER A 497 2.08 -17.32 1.98
CA SER A 497 1.17 -18.38 2.46
C SER A 497 -0.20 -18.37 1.75
N GLY A 498 -0.54 -17.31 1.01
CA GLY A 498 -1.74 -17.24 0.18
C GLY A 498 -1.73 -18.29 -0.93
N THR A 499 -2.89 -18.82 -1.25
CA THR A 499 -3.09 -19.76 -2.37
C THR A 499 -4.27 -19.31 -3.20
N LEU A 500 -4.41 -19.82 -4.42
CA LEU A 500 -5.55 -19.46 -5.27
C LEU A 500 -6.89 -19.79 -4.59
N ALA A 501 -6.96 -20.88 -3.82
CA ALA A 501 -8.17 -21.25 -3.07
C ALA A 501 -8.40 -20.40 -1.81
N ASN A 502 -7.34 -19.86 -1.22
CA ASN A 502 -7.37 -18.98 -0.05
C ASN A 502 -6.42 -17.80 -0.27
N VAL A 503 -6.86 -16.86 -1.09
CA VAL A 503 -6.01 -15.77 -1.60
C VAL A 503 -5.62 -14.76 -0.53
N GLN A 504 -6.38 -14.65 0.56
CA GLN A 504 -6.15 -13.66 1.63
C GLN A 504 -5.97 -12.23 1.04
N SER A 505 -4.85 -11.57 1.33
CA SER A 505 -4.55 -10.23 0.80
C SER A 505 -3.85 -10.23 -0.57
N GLY A 506 -3.82 -11.35 -1.27
CA GLY A 506 -3.30 -11.41 -2.63
C GLY A 506 -2.24 -12.47 -2.87
N LEU A 507 -1.80 -12.55 -4.12
CA LEU A 507 -0.79 -13.48 -4.63
C LEU A 507 0.25 -12.69 -5.42
N GLY A 508 1.53 -12.97 -5.16
CA GLY A 508 2.64 -12.29 -5.83
C GLY A 508 3.08 -11.02 -5.11
N VAL A 509 3.99 -10.31 -5.73
CA VAL A 509 4.72 -9.18 -5.15
C VAL A 509 4.72 -8.02 -6.14
N GLY A 510 4.41 -6.83 -5.67
CA GLY A 510 4.58 -5.57 -6.37
C GLY A 510 5.69 -4.70 -5.76
N HIS A 511 5.89 -3.50 -6.31
CA HIS A 511 6.83 -2.50 -5.79
C HIS A 511 8.28 -3.01 -5.58
N ASN A 512 8.71 -3.98 -6.39
CA ASN A 512 9.98 -4.67 -6.24
C ASN A 512 11.07 -4.06 -7.15
N ALA A 513 11.45 -2.81 -6.90
CA ALA A 513 12.42 -2.11 -7.73
C ALA A 513 13.84 -2.71 -7.68
N LEU A 514 14.16 -3.48 -6.64
CA LEU A 514 15.45 -4.18 -6.48
C LEU A 514 15.44 -5.62 -7.03
N LEU A 515 14.32 -6.07 -7.60
CA LEU A 515 14.18 -7.36 -8.28
C LEU A 515 14.44 -8.58 -7.36
N PHE A 516 14.01 -8.52 -6.09
CA PHE A 516 14.15 -9.65 -5.19
C PHE A 516 13.31 -10.84 -5.66
N GLU A 517 13.92 -12.01 -5.62
CA GLU A 517 13.24 -13.29 -5.75
C GLU A 517 13.00 -13.92 -4.38
N HIS A 518 12.09 -14.89 -4.29
CA HIS A 518 11.81 -15.63 -3.05
C HIS A 518 11.40 -14.75 -1.85
N PHE A 519 10.72 -13.66 -2.13
CA PHE A 519 10.22 -12.74 -1.10
C PHE A 519 9.25 -13.43 -0.14
N GLU A 520 9.50 -13.26 1.16
CA GLU A 520 8.56 -13.64 2.22
C GLU A 520 7.88 -12.40 2.81
N LYS A 521 8.67 -11.47 3.31
CA LYS A 521 8.16 -10.23 3.92
C LYS A 521 9.18 -9.10 3.94
N SER A 522 8.69 -7.88 4.03
CA SER A 522 9.47 -6.69 4.37
C SER A 522 9.28 -6.34 5.85
N VAL A 523 10.36 -6.03 6.54
CA VAL A 523 10.32 -5.54 7.93
C VAL A 523 10.92 -4.15 7.97
N LEU A 524 10.12 -3.15 8.38
CA LEU A 524 10.55 -1.77 8.52
C LEU A 524 10.52 -1.36 9.99
N ARG A 525 11.63 -0.89 10.52
CA ARG A 525 11.77 -0.44 11.92
C ARG A 525 12.08 1.04 11.98
N ALA A 526 11.50 1.75 12.94
CA ALA A 526 11.78 3.14 13.22
C ALA A 526 11.70 3.43 14.73
N PRO A 527 12.27 4.55 15.23
CA PRO A 527 12.02 4.99 16.59
C PRO A 527 10.54 5.29 16.82
N LEU A 528 9.96 4.88 17.95
CA LEU A 528 8.56 5.19 18.28
C LEU A 528 8.34 6.70 18.44
N VAL A 529 9.26 7.37 19.15
CA VAL A 529 9.18 8.81 19.39
C VAL A 529 9.91 9.57 18.30
N GLN A 530 9.17 10.25 17.43
CA GLN A 530 9.70 11.03 16.32
C GLN A 530 9.12 12.45 16.37
N THR A 531 9.89 13.39 16.85
CA THR A 531 9.47 14.78 17.03
C THR A 531 9.91 15.69 15.88
N ARG A 532 11.10 15.46 15.32
CA ARG A 532 11.69 16.25 14.22
C ARG A 532 12.61 15.38 13.36
N PRO A 533 12.23 15.09 12.14
CA PRO A 533 10.96 15.47 11.50
C PRO A 533 9.75 14.72 12.09
N LYS A 534 8.59 15.38 12.11
CA LYS A 534 7.32 14.73 12.44
C LYS A 534 6.93 13.79 11.29
N PRO A 535 6.48 12.55 11.56
CA PRO A 535 5.98 11.66 10.52
C PRO A 535 4.88 12.29 9.67
N PHE A 536 4.94 12.10 8.36
CA PHE A 536 4.03 12.76 7.41
C PHE A 536 2.55 12.37 7.61
N TRP A 537 2.30 11.19 8.16
CA TRP A 537 0.94 10.71 8.42
C TRP A 537 0.33 11.22 9.73
N TYR A 538 1.09 11.89 10.60
CA TYR A 538 0.54 12.44 11.83
C TYR A 538 -0.48 13.55 11.54
N PRO A 539 -1.67 13.54 12.18
CA PRO A 539 -2.75 14.48 11.85
C PRO A 539 -2.38 15.96 11.98
N GLY A 540 -1.45 16.26 12.89
CA GLY A 540 -0.99 17.62 13.15
C GLY A 540 0.17 18.11 12.28
N HIS A 541 0.44 17.50 11.12
CA HIS A 541 1.52 17.94 10.22
C HIS A 541 1.15 19.23 9.47
N ARG A 542 1.83 20.34 9.80
CA ARG A 542 1.46 21.70 9.34
C ARG A 542 1.98 22.09 7.95
N THR A 543 2.98 21.37 7.45
CA THR A 543 3.68 21.71 6.18
C THR A 543 3.61 20.55 5.18
N LEU A 544 2.63 19.65 5.30
CA LEU A 544 2.54 18.44 4.49
C LEU A 544 2.45 18.75 2.99
N ASP A 545 1.69 19.77 2.61
CA ASP A 545 1.54 20.28 1.25
C ASP A 545 2.88 20.67 0.63
N ARG A 546 3.66 21.46 1.39
CA ARG A 546 4.98 21.94 0.96
C ARG A 546 6.02 20.81 0.98
N LEU A 547 6.03 20.00 2.04
CA LEU A 547 6.92 18.84 2.15
C LEU A 547 6.71 17.89 0.97
N ALA A 548 5.47 17.54 0.67
CA ALA A 548 5.13 16.66 -0.43
C ALA A 548 5.57 17.21 -1.79
N THR A 549 5.36 18.52 -2.03
CA THR A 549 5.86 19.20 -3.24
C THR A 549 7.39 19.09 -3.34
N ARG A 550 8.14 19.31 -2.25
CA ARG A 550 9.60 19.17 -2.25
C ARG A 550 10.05 17.73 -2.42
N LEU A 551 9.29 16.77 -1.93
CA LEU A 551 9.56 15.35 -2.17
C LEU A 551 9.37 14.98 -3.64
N VAL A 552 8.34 15.50 -4.33
CA VAL A 552 8.18 15.31 -5.78
C VAL A 552 9.41 15.79 -6.54
N ASP A 553 9.88 17.02 -6.26
CA ASP A 553 11.08 17.58 -6.89
C ASP A 553 12.34 16.74 -6.57
N PHE A 554 12.49 16.31 -5.31
CA PHE A 554 13.62 15.50 -4.86
C PHE A 554 13.64 14.13 -5.53
N GLN A 555 12.49 13.45 -5.64
CA GLN A 555 12.44 12.15 -6.30
C GLN A 555 12.73 12.24 -7.80
N ALA A 556 12.34 13.33 -8.46
CA ALA A 556 12.62 13.57 -9.86
C ALA A 556 14.10 13.89 -10.14
N ALA A 557 14.75 14.62 -9.23
CA ALA A 557 16.14 15.07 -9.38
C ALA A 557 16.83 15.12 -8.00
N PRO A 558 17.28 13.98 -7.46
CA PRO A 558 17.98 13.93 -6.19
C PRO A 558 19.26 14.76 -6.19
N GLY A 559 19.46 15.55 -5.13
CA GLY A 559 20.67 16.36 -4.99
C GLY A 559 20.70 17.12 -3.65
N PRO A 560 21.87 17.64 -3.23
CA PRO A 560 22.03 18.29 -1.91
C PRO A 560 21.08 19.47 -1.69
N LEU A 561 20.83 20.29 -2.72
CA LEU A 561 19.92 21.43 -2.63
C LEU A 561 18.45 20.98 -2.51
N ALA A 562 18.05 19.97 -3.27
CA ALA A 562 16.70 19.40 -3.19
C ALA A 562 16.48 18.77 -1.81
N LEU A 563 17.46 18.00 -1.30
CA LEU A 563 17.43 17.44 0.05
C LEU A 563 17.31 18.52 1.13
N ALA A 564 18.08 19.62 1.02
CA ALA A 564 18.00 20.73 1.97
C ALA A 564 16.60 21.37 2.00
N ARG A 565 15.93 21.48 0.85
CA ARG A 565 14.55 21.98 0.77
C ARG A 565 13.55 21.03 1.43
N VAL A 566 13.70 19.72 1.24
CA VAL A 566 12.89 18.69 1.93
C VAL A 566 13.10 18.80 3.44
N ALA A 567 14.34 18.82 3.91
CA ALA A 567 14.69 18.91 5.34
C ALA A 567 14.12 20.20 5.98
N PHE A 568 14.17 21.32 5.27
CA PHE A 568 13.62 22.60 5.75
C PHE A 568 12.11 22.50 6.03
N GLU A 569 11.32 21.92 5.13
CA GLU A 569 9.88 21.76 5.35
C GLU A 569 9.57 20.68 6.40
N ALA A 570 10.34 19.60 6.43
CA ALA A 570 10.17 18.52 7.40
C ALA A 570 10.40 18.96 8.87
N VAL A 571 11.34 19.87 9.11
CA VAL A 571 11.62 20.39 10.48
C VAL A 571 10.54 21.37 10.96
N ARG A 572 9.78 21.97 10.05
CA ARG A 572 8.70 22.95 10.34
C ARG A 572 7.32 22.31 10.54
N ALA A 573 7.23 21.01 10.51
CA ALA A 573 6.00 20.21 10.56
C ALA A 573 5.19 20.38 11.86
#